data_b090162ac3115797a284e0e2058b803d
#
_entry.id   b090162ac3115797a284e0e2058b803d
#
_cell.length_a   1.000
_cell.length_b   1.000
_cell.length_c   1.000
_cell.angle_alpha   90.00
_cell.angle_beta   90.00
_cell.angle_gamma   90.00
#
_symmetry.space_group_name_H-M   'P 1'
#
loop_
_entity.id
_entity.type
_entity.pdbx_description
1 polymer ?
#
loop_
_entity_poly.entity_id
_entity_poly.type
_entity_poly.pdbx_seq_one_letter_code
_entity_poly.pdbx_strand_id
1 'polypeptide(L)'
;MNRTAAKVILALLAVVVIGGGIWLIASRDAKKSLSGVIEKLTGAPPPGTEKITVSLYFPGPGEYLIPERRVLDVLPDPKDRIRRIVEGVLEGPRQDDLGRSFPEGVTVGGVLLGADGTAYVDLRSETLPDPPSSGSLAEMQRVYSLVDSVALNVEQATRVALLWNGVQRESFGGHLDTSRPFVADRSLLAP
;
A
#
# COMPACT_ATOMS: atom_id res chain seq x y z
N MET A 1 -4.52 51.55 -16.29
CA MET A 1 -3.56 50.86 -15.41
C MET A 1 -2.17 51.42 -15.72
N ASN A 2 -1.55 52.08 -14.70
CA ASN A 2 -0.30 52.86 -14.91
C ASN A 2 0.87 51.89 -15.22
N ARG A 3 1.67 52.16 -16.24
CA ARG A 3 2.83 51.34 -16.65
C ARG A 3 3.81 51.04 -15.51
N THR A 4 3.87 51.92 -14.52
CA THR A 4 4.69 51.78 -13.31
C THR A 4 4.10 50.71 -12.35
N ALA A 5 2.77 50.66 -12.19
CA ALA A 5 2.12 49.69 -11.34
C ALA A 5 2.26 48.25 -11.93
N ALA A 6 2.18 48.11 -13.25
CA ALA A 6 2.38 46.81 -13.91
C ALA A 6 3.82 46.29 -13.75
N LYS A 7 4.81 47.16 -13.77
CA LYS A 7 6.23 46.79 -13.56
C LYS A 7 6.50 46.38 -12.12
N VAL A 8 5.87 47.06 -11.13
CA VAL A 8 5.99 46.68 -9.71
C VAL A 8 5.34 45.33 -9.43
N ILE A 9 4.16 45.06 -10.00
CA ILE A 9 3.48 43.76 -9.84
C ILE A 9 4.29 42.63 -10.50
N LEU A 10 4.88 42.86 -11.66
CA LEU A 10 5.72 41.89 -12.34
C LEU A 10 7.01 41.58 -11.56
N ALA A 11 7.60 42.59 -10.94
CA ALA A 11 8.78 42.42 -10.08
C ALA A 11 8.45 41.63 -8.80
N LEU A 12 7.30 41.89 -8.16
CA LEU A 12 6.84 41.14 -6.99
C LEU A 12 6.53 39.68 -7.31
N LEU A 13 5.90 39.40 -8.47
CA LEU A 13 5.67 38.03 -8.93
C LEU A 13 6.98 37.29 -9.20
N ALA A 14 7.97 37.94 -9.78
CA ALA A 14 9.28 37.35 -10.01
C ALA A 14 9.99 36.98 -8.69
N VAL A 15 9.90 37.81 -7.68
CA VAL A 15 10.48 37.55 -6.34
C VAL A 15 9.81 36.38 -5.67
N VAL A 16 8.48 36.22 -5.78
CA VAL A 16 7.74 35.07 -5.21
C VAL A 16 8.10 33.78 -5.92
N VAL A 17 8.24 33.78 -7.25
CA VAL A 17 8.61 32.59 -8.03
C VAL A 17 10.05 32.19 -7.75
N ILE A 18 10.98 33.13 -7.70
CA ILE A 18 12.40 32.88 -7.41
C ILE A 18 12.58 32.43 -5.95
N GLY A 19 11.94 33.12 -4.99
CA GLY A 19 11.99 32.76 -3.58
C GLY A 19 11.38 31.41 -3.28
N GLY A 20 10.24 31.09 -3.89
CA GLY A 20 9.58 29.77 -3.78
C GLY A 20 10.42 28.66 -4.40
N GLY A 21 11.05 28.91 -5.56
CA GLY A 21 11.95 27.97 -6.20
C GLY A 21 13.19 27.67 -5.37
N ILE A 22 13.83 28.70 -4.81
CA ILE A 22 15.00 28.56 -3.93
C ILE A 22 14.64 27.84 -2.64
N TRP A 23 13.47 28.11 -2.05
CA TRP A 23 13.00 27.43 -0.85
C TRP A 23 12.75 25.93 -1.10
N LEU A 24 12.16 25.55 -2.25
CA LEU A 24 11.95 24.16 -2.65
C LEU A 24 13.27 23.40 -2.89
N ILE A 25 14.26 24.04 -3.47
CA ILE A 25 15.59 23.44 -3.70
C ILE A 25 16.33 23.31 -2.37
N ALA A 26 16.35 24.38 -1.54
CA ALA A 26 16.99 24.37 -0.24
C ALA A 26 16.36 23.33 0.71
N SER A 27 15.04 23.10 0.65
CA SER A 27 14.37 22.09 1.48
C SER A 27 14.70 20.64 1.05
N ARG A 28 14.98 20.41 -0.24
CA ARG A 28 15.44 19.10 -0.73
C ARG A 28 16.89 18.81 -0.35
N ASP A 29 17.75 19.81 -0.43
CA ASP A 29 19.16 19.67 -0.05
C ASP A 29 19.34 19.59 1.46
N ALA A 30 18.51 20.27 2.25
CA ALA A 30 18.48 20.16 3.71
C ALA A 30 18.05 18.76 4.17
N LYS A 31 17.08 18.12 3.51
CA LYS A 31 16.71 16.72 3.81
C LYS A 31 17.83 15.74 3.48
N LYS A 32 18.54 15.91 2.37
CA LYS A 32 19.71 15.08 2.02
C LYS A 32 20.88 15.30 2.98
N SER A 33 21.12 16.54 3.39
CA SER A 33 22.18 16.87 4.35
C SER A 33 21.90 16.32 5.75
N LEU A 34 20.62 16.41 6.20
CA LEU A 34 20.20 15.83 7.48
C LEU A 34 20.32 14.31 7.50
N SER A 35 19.95 13.61 6.42
CA SER A 35 20.11 12.16 6.31
C SER A 35 21.57 11.74 6.45
N GLY A 36 22.50 12.43 5.77
CA GLY A 36 23.92 12.15 5.84
C GLY A 36 24.56 12.46 7.21
N VAL A 37 24.01 13.43 7.95
CA VAL A 37 24.46 13.76 9.31
C VAL A 37 23.95 12.73 10.31
N ILE A 38 22.70 12.29 10.17
CA ILE A 38 22.11 11.23 11.02
C ILE A 38 22.87 9.92 10.82
N GLU A 39 23.18 9.54 9.57
CA GLU A 39 23.99 8.35 9.26
C GLU A 39 25.37 8.38 9.94
N LYS A 40 26.06 9.53 9.92
CA LYS A 40 27.37 9.70 10.58
C LYS A 40 27.30 9.68 12.11
N LEU A 41 26.19 10.11 12.70
CA LEU A 41 26.03 10.20 14.15
C LEU A 41 25.47 8.92 14.77
N THR A 42 24.67 8.16 14.05
CA THR A 42 23.97 6.96 14.57
C THR A 42 24.50 5.66 14.02
N GLY A 43 25.31 5.68 12.95
CA GLY A 43 25.73 4.47 12.23
C GLY A 43 24.56 3.71 11.59
N ALA A 44 23.35 4.28 11.62
CA ALA A 44 22.18 3.66 11.03
C ALA A 44 22.16 3.92 9.52
N PRO A 45 21.85 2.91 8.69
CA PRO A 45 21.69 3.10 7.26
C PRO A 45 20.55 4.12 6.99
N PRO A 46 20.66 4.91 5.90
CA PRO A 46 19.62 5.87 5.55
C PRO A 46 18.25 5.17 5.38
N PRO A 47 17.14 5.82 5.75
CA PRO A 47 15.80 5.26 5.58
C PRO A 47 15.59 4.80 4.14
N GLY A 48 15.29 3.50 3.93
CA GLY A 48 15.10 2.89 2.61
C GLY A 48 16.30 2.07 2.09
N THR A 49 17.39 1.90 2.86
CA THR A 49 18.52 1.01 2.48
C THR A 49 18.38 -0.40 3.04
N GLU A 50 17.66 -0.57 4.12
CA GLU A 50 17.37 -1.89 4.66
C GLU A 50 16.24 -2.54 3.86
N LYS A 51 16.42 -3.82 3.51
CA LYS A 51 15.43 -4.58 2.73
C LYS A 51 14.96 -5.79 3.52
N ILE A 52 13.67 -6.08 3.42
CA ILE A 52 13.06 -7.28 3.98
C ILE A 52 12.53 -8.17 2.86
N THR A 53 12.54 -9.46 3.11
CA THR A 53 11.84 -10.41 2.26
C THR A 53 10.47 -10.69 2.86
N VAL A 54 9.42 -10.48 2.08
CA VAL A 54 8.03 -10.78 2.41
C VAL A 54 7.51 -11.90 1.51
N SER A 55 6.51 -12.64 1.99
CA SER A 55 5.76 -13.62 1.18
C SER A 55 4.42 -13.01 0.80
N LEU A 56 4.19 -12.77 -0.48
CA LEU A 56 2.87 -12.43 -1.00
C LEU A 56 2.19 -13.70 -1.48
N TYR A 57 0.92 -13.85 -1.16
CA TYR A 57 0.18 -15.07 -1.44
C TYR A 57 -0.75 -14.88 -2.63
N PHE A 58 -0.69 -15.79 -3.60
CA PHE A 58 -1.47 -15.71 -4.83
C PHE A 58 -2.18 -17.03 -5.12
N PRO A 59 -3.35 -17.00 -5.78
CA PRO A 59 -4.01 -18.22 -6.25
C PRO A 59 -3.08 -19.07 -7.10
N GLY A 60 -2.85 -20.31 -6.68
CA GLY A 60 -2.09 -21.31 -7.43
C GLY A 60 -2.98 -22.30 -8.13
N PRO A 61 -2.39 -23.35 -8.72
CA PRO A 61 -3.13 -24.52 -9.19
C PRO A 61 -3.93 -25.16 -8.05
N GLY A 62 -5.22 -25.40 -8.27
CA GLY A 62 -6.12 -25.98 -7.25
C GLY A 62 -6.69 -24.95 -6.28
N GLU A 63 -6.79 -25.35 -5.00
CA GLU A 63 -7.51 -24.58 -3.97
C GLU A 63 -6.59 -23.73 -3.10
N TYR A 64 -5.26 -23.85 -3.26
CA TYR A 64 -4.27 -23.27 -2.38
C TYR A 64 -3.77 -21.91 -2.85
N LEU A 65 -3.33 -21.11 -1.87
CA LEU A 65 -2.53 -19.94 -2.09
C LEU A 65 -1.05 -20.31 -2.04
N ILE A 66 -0.28 -19.82 -3.02
CA ILE A 66 1.15 -20.07 -3.15
C ILE A 66 1.92 -18.82 -2.75
N PRO A 67 2.94 -18.94 -1.86
CA PRO A 67 3.78 -17.81 -1.49
C PRO A 67 4.76 -17.45 -2.61
N GLU A 68 4.74 -16.18 -3.02
CA GLU A 68 5.76 -15.57 -3.86
C GLU A 68 6.64 -14.64 -3.01
N ARG A 69 7.94 -14.90 -2.95
CA ARG A 69 8.87 -14.05 -2.19
C ARG A 69 9.15 -12.75 -2.92
N ARG A 70 9.01 -11.64 -2.21
CA ARG A 70 9.36 -10.30 -2.69
C ARG A 70 10.30 -9.58 -1.74
N VAL A 71 11.24 -8.83 -2.30
CA VAL A 71 12.11 -7.94 -1.54
C VAL A 71 11.51 -6.55 -1.58
N LEU A 72 11.20 -6.01 -0.41
CA LEU A 72 10.67 -4.66 -0.23
C LEU A 72 11.61 -3.82 0.64
N ASP A 73 11.55 -2.50 0.49
CA ASP A 73 12.24 -1.59 1.40
C ASP A 73 11.56 -1.63 2.78
N VAL A 74 12.38 -1.62 3.83
CA VAL A 74 11.86 -1.51 5.20
C VAL A 74 11.27 -0.12 5.42
N LEU A 75 9.99 -0.08 5.74
CA LEU A 75 9.28 1.14 6.10
C LEU A 75 9.03 1.12 7.61
N PRO A 76 9.44 2.19 8.34
CA PRO A 76 9.32 2.23 9.81
C PRO A 76 7.86 2.17 10.29
N ASP A 77 6.93 2.84 9.60
CA ASP A 77 5.51 2.82 9.96
C ASP A 77 4.85 1.51 9.49
N PRO A 78 4.23 0.74 10.39
CA PRO A 78 3.50 -0.48 10.03
C PRO A 78 2.42 -0.26 8.96
N LYS A 79 1.76 0.90 8.94
CA LYS A 79 0.74 1.24 7.93
C LYS A 79 1.34 1.34 6.54
N ASP A 80 2.53 1.92 6.42
CA ASP A 80 3.23 2.04 5.14
C ASP A 80 3.71 0.65 4.66
N ARG A 81 4.14 -0.23 5.58
CA ARG A 81 4.45 -1.63 5.28
C ARG A 81 3.22 -2.38 4.77
N ILE A 82 2.07 -2.25 5.46
CA ILE A 82 0.81 -2.85 5.03
C ILE A 82 0.44 -2.33 3.63
N ARG A 83 0.47 -1.03 3.42
CA ARG A 83 0.20 -0.42 2.11
C ARG A 83 1.09 -1.03 1.02
N ARG A 84 2.39 -1.12 1.25
CA ARG A 84 3.34 -1.64 0.27
C ARG A 84 3.13 -3.12 -0.05
N ILE A 85 2.74 -3.93 0.96
CA ILE A 85 2.36 -5.33 0.79
C ILE A 85 1.10 -5.44 -0.07
N VAL A 86 0.06 -4.65 0.25
CA VAL A 86 -1.20 -4.64 -0.50
C VAL A 86 -0.97 -4.21 -1.95
N GLU A 87 -0.18 -3.16 -2.18
CA GLU A 87 0.23 -2.75 -3.53
C GLU A 87 0.88 -3.91 -4.30
N GLY A 88 1.77 -4.66 -3.65
CA GLY A 88 2.40 -5.84 -4.24
C GLY A 88 1.41 -6.95 -4.60
N VAL A 89 0.36 -7.16 -3.80
CA VAL A 89 -0.73 -8.11 -4.13
C VAL A 89 -1.55 -7.60 -5.32
N LEU A 90 -1.84 -6.31 -5.38
CA LEU A 90 -2.60 -5.69 -6.48
C LEU A 90 -1.80 -5.65 -7.79
N GLU A 91 -0.47 -5.47 -7.72
CA GLU A 91 0.42 -5.63 -8.89
C GLU A 91 0.25 -7.01 -9.55
N GLY A 92 -0.12 -8.03 -8.77
CA GLY A 92 -0.26 -9.42 -9.20
C GLY A 92 1.05 -10.21 -9.10
N PRO A 93 1.01 -11.52 -9.38
CA PRO A 93 2.17 -12.38 -9.32
C PRO A 93 3.18 -12.07 -10.43
N ARG A 94 4.44 -12.42 -10.19
CA ARG A 94 5.53 -12.39 -11.18
C ARG A 94 5.78 -13.77 -11.78
N GLN A 95 5.27 -14.81 -11.10
CA GLN A 95 5.33 -16.19 -11.58
C GLN A 95 4.12 -16.43 -12.49
N ASP A 96 4.37 -16.96 -13.69
CA ASP A 96 3.35 -17.12 -14.74
C ASP A 96 2.30 -18.21 -14.42
N ASP A 97 2.61 -19.12 -13.48
CA ASP A 97 1.73 -20.18 -13.03
C ASP A 97 0.78 -19.79 -11.90
N LEU A 98 0.88 -18.53 -11.41
CA LEU A 98 0.03 -18.00 -10.36
C LEU A 98 -1.05 -17.06 -10.91
N GLY A 99 -2.24 -17.10 -10.29
CA GLY A 99 -3.37 -16.26 -10.66
C GLY A 99 -3.34 -14.88 -10.01
N ARG A 100 -3.88 -13.86 -10.71
CA ARG A 100 -4.14 -12.56 -10.11
C ARG A 100 -5.32 -12.63 -9.14
N SER A 101 -5.14 -12.06 -7.96
CA SER A 101 -6.22 -11.98 -6.95
C SER A 101 -7.23 -10.87 -7.25
N PHE A 102 -6.76 -9.74 -7.78
CA PHE A 102 -7.57 -8.57 -8.09
C PHE A 102 -7.43 -8.15 -9.55
N PRO A 103 -8.48 -7.62 -10.18
CA PRO A 103 -8.39 -7.09 -11.53
C PRO A 103 -7.45 -5.87 -11.60
N GLU A 104 -6.98 -5.56 -12.79
CA GLU A 104 -6.22 -4.34 -13.03
C GLU A 104 -7.04 -3.09 -12.76
N GLY A 105 -6.37 -2.01 -12.37
CA GLY A 105 -7.03 -0.74 -12.02
C GLY A 105 -7.56 -0.66 -10.60
N VAL A 106 -7.44 -1.73 -9.80
CA VAL A 106 -7.67 -1.67 -8.35
C VAL A 106 -6.44 -1.09 -7.66
N THR A 107 -6.63 -0.12 -6.78
CA THR A 107 -5.58 0.60 -6.06
C THR A 107 -5.84 0.64 -4.56
N VAL A 108 -4.84 1.03 -3.77
CA VAL A 108 -4.99 1.24 -2.33
C VAL A 108 -5.50 2.66 -2.07
N GLY A 109 -6.75 2.79 -1.65
CA GLY A 109 -7.34 4.07 -1.24
C GLY A 109 -6.86 4.54 0.12
N GLY A 110 -6.77 3.63 1.09
CA GLY A 110 -6.32 3.95 2.44
C GLY A 110 -5.90 2.73 3.23
N VAL A 111 -5.06 2.96 4.26
CA VAL A 111 -4.70 1.96 5.27
C VAL A 111 -4.77 2.60 6.64
N LEU A 112 -5.45 1.95 7.57
CA LEU A 112 -5.48 2.31 8.99
C LEU A 112 -5.13 1.06 9.81
N LEU A 113 -4.33 1.23 10.83
CA LEU A 113 -4.04 0.17 11.81
C LEU A 113 -4.63 0.58 13.17
N GLY A 114 -5.61 -0.19 13.63
CA GLY A 114 -6.23 0.00 14.93
C GLY A 114 -5.32 -0.47 16.07
N ALA A 115 -5.52 0.09 17.26
CA ALA A 115 -4.79 -0.32 18.46
C ALA A 115 -5.04 -1.78 18.87
N ASP A 116 -6.12 -2.36 18.37
CA ASP A 116 -6.51 -3.77 18.58
C ASP A 116 -5.84 -4.74 17.59
N GLY A 117 -4.93 -4.25 16.74
CA GLY A 117 -4.24 -5.02 15.72
C GLY A 117 -5.06 -5.27 14.45
N THR A 118 -6.18 -4.56 14.25
CA THR A 118 -6.96 -4.66 13.02
C THR A 118 -6.43 -3.69 11.97
N ALA A 119 -5.96 -4.22 10.85
CA ALA A 119 -5.61 -3.44 9.66
C ALA A 119 -6.86 -3.24 8.79
N TYR A 120 -7.29 -2.01 8.63
CA TYR A 120 -8.36 -1.63 7.69
C TYR A 120 -7.73 -1.25 6.37
N VAL A 121 -8.07 -1.97 5.32
CA VAL A 121 -7.53 -1.77 3.97
C VAL A 121 -8.67 -1.37 3.04
N ASP A 122 -8.63 -0.13 2.56
CA ASP A 122 -9.57 0.38 1.57
C ASP A 122 -9.00 0.16 0.17
N LEU A 123 -9.67 -0.69 -0.59
CA LEU A 123 -9.40 -0.91 -2.01
C LEU A 123 -10.31 -0.01 -2.84
N ARG A 124 -9.77 0.58 -3.91
CA ARG A 124 -10.49 1.47 -4.80
C ARG A 124 -10.39 1.07 -6.24
N SER A 125 -11.51 1.24 -6.93
CA SER A 125 -11.59 1.13 -8.38
C SER A 125 -12.48 2.23 -8.94
N GLU A 126 -12.02 2.92 -9.97
CA GLU A 126 -12.83 3.92 -10.68
C GLU A 126 -13.86 3.30 -11.60
N THR A 127 -13.63 2.06 -12.04
CA THR A 127 -14.46 1.36 -13.02
C THR A 127 -15.43 0.36 -12.39
N LEU A 128 -15.14 -0.11 -11.16
CA LEU A 128 -15.93 -1.12 -10.46
C LEU A 128 -16.55 -0.51 -9.20
N PRO A 129 -17.85 -0.18 -9.20
CA PRO A 129 -18.53 0.36 -8.02
C PRO A 129 -18.58 -0.64 -6.87
N ASP A 130 -18.66 -1.93 -7.18
CA ASP A 130 -18.67 -3.05 -6.24
C ASP A 130 -17.50 -4.00 -6.50
N PRO A 131 -17.07 -4.80 -5.49
CA PRO A 131 -16.08 -5.84 -5.70
C PRO A 131 -16.53 -6.81 -6.81
N PRO A 132 -15.60 -7.32 -7.64
CA PRO A 132 -15.96 -8.19 -8.75
C PRO A 132 -16.59 -9.49 -8.25
N SER A 133 -17.76 -9.81 -8.78
CA SER A 133 -18.44 -11.08 -8.50
C SER A 133 -17.59 -12.27 -8.96
N SER A 134 -17.60 -13.36 -8.19
CA SER A 134 -16.87 -14.59 -8.49
C SER A 134 -17.48 -15.78 -7.76
N GLY A 135 -17.05 -17.02 -8.13
CA GLY A 135 -17.42 -18.20 -7.34
C GLY A 135 -16.76 -18.19 -5.96
N SER A 136 -17.29 -18.99 -5.03
CA SER A 136 -16.85 -19.03 -3.62
C SER A 136 -15.35 -19.26 -3.44
N LEU A 137 -14.75 -20.17 -4.20
CA LEU A 137 -13.31 -20.43 -4.16
C LEU A 137 -12.49 -19.21 -4.59
N ALA A 138 -12.88 -18.60 -5.72
CA ALA A 138 -12.16 -17.43 -6.22
C ALA A 138 -12.30 -16.21 -5.32
N GLU A 139 -13.45 -16.05 -4.65
CA GLU A 139 -13.63 -15.00 -3.64
C GLU A 139 -12.76 -15.27 -2.41
N MET A 140 -12.77 -16.50 -1.90
CA MET A 140 -11.94 -16.91 -0.78
C MET A 140 -10.44 -16.68 -1.07
N GLN A 141 -9.95 -17.17 -2.21
CA GLN A 141 -8.57 -16.96 -2.64
C GLN A 141 -8.23 -15.47 -2.78
N ARG A 142 -9.14 -14.65 -3.32
CA ARG A 142 -8.96 -13.20 -3.43
C ARG A 142 -8.81 -12.53 -2.07
N VAL A 143 -9.73 -12.79 -1.16
CA VAL A 143 -9.73 -12.20 0.18
C VAL A 143 -8.49 -12.64 0.96
N TYR A 144 -8.23 -13.95 1.01
CA TYR A 144 -7.11 -14.49 1.79
C TYR A 144 -5.74 -14.24 1.15
N SER A 145 -5.65 -14.05 -0.16
CA SER A 145 -4.44 -13.54 -0.79
C SER A 145 -3.97 -12.23 -0.14
N LEU A 146 -4.90 -11.31 0.13
CA LEU A 146 -4.58 -10.05 0.80
C LEU A 146 -4.41 -10.21 2.31
N VAL A 147 -5.33 -10.92 2.97
CA VAL A 147 -5.32 -11.14 4.43
C VAL A 147 -4.02 -11.79 4.86
N ASP A 148 -3.64 -12.92 4.23
CA ASP A 148 -2.43 -13.67 4.59
C ASP A 148 -1.16 -12.91 4.23
N SER A 149 -1.15 -12.19 3.10
CA SER A 149 -0.03 -11.33 2.75
C SER A 149 0.21 -10.23 3.77
N VAL A 150 -0.83 -9.66 4.36
CA VAL A 150 -0.69 -8.63 5.41
C VAL A 150 -0.37 -9.26 6.76
N ALA A 151 -1.23 -10.15 7.25
CA ALA A 151 -1.18 -10.65 8.62
C ALA A 151 0.04 -11.55 8.91
N LEU A 152 0.59 -12.22 7.89
CA LEU A 152 1.77 -13.07 8.06
C LEU A 152 3.11 -12.32 7.87
N ASN A 153 3.08 -11.07 7.40
CA ASN A 153 4.28 -10.27 7.21
C ASN A 153 4.36 -9.04 8.12
N VAL A 154 3.25 -8.62 8.76
CA VAL A 154 3.22 -7.44 9.64
C VAL A 154 2.70 -7.87 11.02
N GLU A 155 3.61 -8.05 11.97
CA GLU A 155 3.31 -8.55 13.32
C GLU A 155 2.20 -7.75 14.02
N GLN A 156 2.16 -6.43 13.80
CA GLN A 156 1.16 -5.55 14.40
C GLN A 156 -0.24 -5.71 13.78
N ALA A 157 -0.36 -6.33 12.60
CA ALA A 157 -1.62 -6.53 11.89
C ALA A 157 -2.11 -7.98 12.05
N THR A 158 -2.72 -8.29 13.18
CA THR A 158 -3.21 -9.64 13.48
C THR A 158 -4.54 -9.97 12.81
N ARG A 159 -5.27 -8.95 12.35
CA ARG A 159 -6.55 -9.06 11.64
C ARG A 159 -6.60 -8.05 10.51
N VAL A 160 -7.37 -8.36 9.47
CA VAL A 160 -7.55 -7.49 8.31
C VAL A 160 -9.04 -7.31 8.02
N ALA A 161 -9.49 -6.06 7.96
CA ALA A 161 -10.82 -5.67 7.50
C ALA A 161 -10.71 -5.04 6.12
N LEU A 162 -11.56 -5.45 5.20
CA LEU A 162 -11.55 -4.98 3.83
C LEU A 162 -12.67 -3.96 3.60
N LEU A 163 -12.32 -2.86 2.92
CA LEU A 163 -13.26 -1.88 2.42
C LEU A 163 -13.14 -1.82 0.90
N TRP A 164 -14.22 -1.44 0.25
CA TRP A 164 -14.26 -1.19 -1.19
C TRP A 164 -14.85 0.19 -1.46
N ASN A 165 -14.05 1.06 -2.08
CA ASN A 165 -14.41 2.47 -2.31
C ASN A 165 -14.86 3.19 -1.02
N GLY A 166 -14.14 2.94 0.09
CA GLY A 166 -14.40 3.53 1.40
C GLY A 166 -15.53 2.89 2.20
N VAL A 167 -16.17 1.82 1.70
CA VAL A 167 -17.31 1.16 2.35
C VAL A 167 -16.97 -0.29 2.68
N GLN A 168 -17.21 -0.69 3.93
CA GLN A 168 -17.17 -2.09 4.31
C GLN A 168 -18.39 -2.80 3.71
N ARG A 169 -18.14 -3.82 2.89
CA ARG A 169 -19.20 -4.61 2.24
C ARG A 169 -19.51 -5.83 3.08
N GLU A 170 -20.74 -6.35 2.93
CA GLU A 170 -21.14 -7.62 3.54
C GLU A 170 -20.42 -8.81 2.87
N SER A 171 -20.04 -8.66 1.60
CA SER A 171 -19.33 -9.66 0.81
C SER A 171 -18.44 -9.01 -0.25
N PHE A 172 -17.34 -9.66 -0.62
CA PHE A 172 -16.43 -9.27 -1.69
C PHE A 172 -16.65 -9.99 -3.03
N GLY A 173 -17.63 -10.88 -3.09
CA GLY A 173 -17.96 -11.62 -4.32
C GLY A 173 -19.31 -12.34 -4.23
N GLY A 174 -19.98 -12.25 -3.08
CA GLY A 174 -21.32 -12.79 -2.85
C GLY A 174 -21.38 -14.04 -1.97
N HIS A 175 -20.23 -14.58 -1.49
CA HIS A 175 -20.19 -15.85 -0.78
C HIS A 175 -19.53 -15.76 0.59
N LEU A 176 -18.55 -14.86 0.78
CA LEU A 176 -17.76 -14.73 2.00
C LEU A 176 -18.25 -13.51 2.80
N ASP A 177 -18.61 -13.68 4.06
CA ASP A 177 -18.97 -12.58 4.97
C ASP A 177 -17.74 -11.75 5.30
N THR A 178 -17.69 -10.54 4.75
CA THR A 178 -16.62 -9.57 4.94
C THR A 178 -16.99 -8.44 5.90
N SER A 179 -18.12 -8.56 6.60
CA SER A 179 -18.56 -7.60 7.62
C SER A 179 -17.68 -7.62 8.89
N ARG A 180 -16.82 -8.63 9.03
CA ARG A 180 -15.91 -8.81 10.17
C ARG A 180 -14.46 -8.89 9.69
N PRO A 181 -13.49 -8.45 10.51
CA PRO A 181 -12.08 -8.63 10.20
C PRO A 181 -11.69 -10.11 10.14
N PHE A 182 -10.84 -10.45 9.17
CA PHE A 182 -10.28 -11.78 8.98
C PHE A 182 -8.97 -11.94 9.75
N VAL A 183 -8.69 -13.17 10.18
CA VAL A 183 -7.37 -13.62 10.62
C VAL A 183 -6.72 -14.43 9.50
N ALA A 184 -5.40 -14.55 9.51
CA ALA A 184 -4.71 -15.41 8.54
C ALA A 184 -5.15 -16.87 8.68
N ASP A 185 -5.34 -17.54 7.56
CA ASP A 185 -5.71 -18.96 7.49
C ASP A 185 -4.64 -19.80 6.77
N ARG A 186 -3.73 -20.38 7.58
CA ARG A 186 -2.64 -21.19 7.05
C ARG A 186 -3.11 -22.49 6.38
N SER A 187 -4.36 -22.92 6.58
CA SER A 187 -4.91 -24.11 5.91
C SER A 187 -5.14 -23.90 4.42
N LEU A 188 -5.22 -22.62 4.00
CA LEU A 188 -5.35 -22.26 2.60
C LEU A 188 -4.00 -22.15 1.87
N LEU A 189 -2.89 -22.26 2.60
CA LEU A 189 -1.56 -22.20 2.01
C LEU A 189 -1.13 -23.58 1.52
N ALA A 190 -0.40 -23.61 0.39
CA ALA A 190 0.19 -24.84 -0.09
C ALA A 190 1.16 -25.43 0.96
N PRO A 191 1.16 -26.75 1.15
CA PRO A 191 2.03 -27.46 2.08
C PRO A 191 3.51 -27.34 1.75
#